data_9da3918fe9388409bbf6376e9183830a
#
_entry.id   9da3918fe9388409bbf6376e9183830a
#
_cell.length_a   1.000
_cell.length_b   1.000
_cell.length_c   1.000
_cell.angle_alpha   90.00
_cell.angle_beta   90.00
_cell.angle_gamma   90.00
#
_symmetry.space_group_name_H-M   'P 1'
#
loop_
_entity.id
_entity.type
_entity.pdbx_description
1 polymer ?
#
loop_
_entity_poly.entity_id
_entity_poly.type
_entity_poly.pdbx_seq_one_letter_code
_entity_poly.pdbx_strand_id
1 'polypeptide(L)'
;MYTGMARWDHLTWQEIGERLTRGAIAVLPVGSVEQHGPHLPVATDVLIPVGLADRVAGALGADDLGARLVMLPPFYYTYAKHSNWWPGTLNLD
;
A
#
# COMPACT_ATOMS: atom_id res chain seq x y z
N MET A 1 -2.29 11.48 -17.89
CA MET A 1 -3.20 11.14 -16.77
C MET A 1 -2.46 10.31 -15.74
N TYR A 2 -2.58 10.68 -14.49
CA TYR A 2 -1.99 9.94 -13.41
C TYR A 2 -2.84 8.71 -13.07
N THR A 3 -2.22 7.54 -12.96
CA THR A 3 -2.93 6.28 -12.71
C THR A 3 -2.49 5.57 -11.43
N GLY A 4 -1.51 6.13 -10.71
CA GLY A 4 -0.97 5.48 -9.52
C GLY A 4 0.04 4.38 -9.84
N MET A 5 0.55 3.76 -8.77
CA MET A 5 1.48 2.65 -8.90
C MET A 5 0.73 1.39 -9.32
N ALA A 6 1.34 0.55 -10.15
CA ALA A 6 0.78 -0.74 -10.49
C ALA A 6 0.55 -1.57 -9.22
N ARG A 7 -0.55 -2.33 -9.18
CA ARG A 7 -0.94 -3.17 -8.03
C ARG A 7 -0.64 -4.62 -8.35
N TRP A 8 0.21 -5.25 -7.54
CA TRP A 8 0.59 -6.65 -7.70
C TRP A 8 -0.62 -7.58 -7.78
N ASP A 9 -1.57 -7.40 -6.89
CA ASP A 9 -2.75 -8.25 -6.80
C ASP A 9 -3.81 -7.99 -7.89
N HIS A 10 -3.59 -7.01 -8.74
CA HIS A 10 -4.43 -6.75 -9.92
C HIS A 10 -3.80 -7.29 -11.20
N LEU A 11 -2.62 -7.89 -11.12
CA LEU A 11 -1.90 -8.40 -12.28
C LEU A 11 -2.04 -9.93 -12.35
N THR A 12 -1.94 -10.47 -13.56
CA THR A 12 -1.86 -11.91 -13.74
C THR A 12 -0.44 -12.40 -13.43
N TRP A 13 -0.29 -13.70 -13.23
CA TRP A 13 1.04 -14.24 -12.95
C TRP A 13 2.02 -14.03 -14.14
N GLN A 14 1.51 -14.00 -15.37
CA GLN A 14 2.32 -13.73 -16.54
C GLN A 14 2.82 -12.28 -16.54
N GLU A 15 1.93 -11.34 -16.23
CA GLU A 15 2.29 -9.92 -16.13
C GLU A 15 3.31 -9.68 -15.02
N ILE A 16 3.15 -10.36 -13.90
CA ILE A 16 4.14 -10.29 -12.81
C ILE A 16 5.48 -10.84 -13.28
N GLY A 17 5.50 -11.98 -13.96
CA GLY A 17 6.71 -12.58 -14.50
C GLY A 17 7.47 -11.63 -15.42
N GLU A 18 6.76 -10.92 -16.29
CA GLU A 18 7.37 -9.93 -17.18
C GLU A 18 7.98 -8.78 -16.41
N ARG A 19 7.28 -8.28 -15.38
CA ARG A 19 7.82 -7.21 -14.55
C ARG A 19 9.06 -7.62 -13.77
N LEU A 20 9.07 -8.85 -13.27
CA LEU A 20 10.25 -9.39 -12.57
C LEU A 20 11.48 -9.46 -13.49
N THR A 21 11.29 -9.86 -14.74
CA THR A 21 12.42 -9.88 -15.70
C THR A 21 12.95 -8.48 -16.01
N ARG A 22 12.11 -7.45 -15.87
CA ARG A 22 12.52 -6.05 -16.05
C ARG A 22 13.06 -5.42 -14.79
N GLY A 23 13.22 -6.17 -13.72
CA GLY A 23 13.75 -5.67 -12.45
C GLY A 23 12.72 -4.92 -11.62
N ALA A 24 11.53 -5.49 -11.47
CA ALA A 24 10.49 -4.89 -10.65
C ALA A 24 10.95 -4.66 -9.22
N ILE A 25 10.51 -3.54 -8.64
CA ILE A 25 10.76 -3.19 -7.25
C ILE A 25 9.43 -3.27 -6.51
N ALA A 26 9.34 -4.16 -5.54
CA ALA A 26 8.14 -4.33 -4.74
C ALA A 26 8.07 -3.26 -3.65
N VAL A 27 6.93 -2.62 -3.53
CA VAL A 27 6.65 -1.62 -2.49
C VAL A 27 5.57 -2.19 -1.59
N LEU A 28 5.87 -2.34 -0.32
CA LEU A 28 4.94 -2.88 0.67
C LEU A 28 4.47 -1.79 1.62
N PRO A 29 3.25 -1.27 1.45
CA PRO A 29 2.69 -0.36 2.45
C PRO A 29 2.31 -1.14 3.71
N VAL A 30 2.71 -0.63 4.86
CA VAL A 30 2.40 -1.24 6.16
C VAL A 30 1.69 -0.20 7.01
N GLY A 31 0.56 -0.58 7.56
CA GLY A 31 -0.19 0.28 8.44
C GLY A 31 -0.90 -0.52 9.50
N SER A 32 -1.97 0.06 10.02
CA SER A 32 -2.83 -0.60 11.00
C SER A 32 -4.26 -0.16 10.79
N VAL A 33 -5.18 -0.94 11.32
CA VAL A 33 -6.60 -0.58 11.37
C VAL A 33 -6.93 -0.33 12.84
N GLU A 34 -7.01 0.95 13.21
CA GLU A 34 -7.22 1.34 14.59
C GLU A 34 -7.98 2.66 14.69
N GLN A 35 -8.57 2.91 15.83
CA GLN A 35 -9.32 4.15 16.04
C GLN A 35 -8.43 5.38 15.80
N HIS A 36 -9.00 6.39 15.14
CA HIS A 36 -8.34 7.65 14.82
C HIS A 36 -9.24 8.84 15.12
N GLY A 37 -9.99 8.74 16.21
CA GLY A 37 -10.93 9.79 16.62
C GLY A 37 -12.17 9.83 15.75
N PRO A 38 -13.04 10.82 15.96
CA PRO A 38 -14.33 10.92 15.26
C PRO A 38 -14.23 11.46 13.84
N HIS A 39 -13.06 11.93 13.41
CA HIS A 39 -12.90 12.67 12.15
C HIS A 39 -12.08 11.91 11.09
N LEU A 40 -11.44 10.81 11.45
CA LEU A 40 -10.62 10.03 10.52
C LEU A 40 -11.06 8.56 10.51
N PRO A 41 -10.94 7.87 9.35
CA PRO A 41 -11.30 6.47 9.29
C PRO A 41 -10.29 5.59 10.02
N VAL A 42 -10.71 4.41 10.42
CA VAL A 42 -9.84 3.45 11.12
C VAL A 42 -8.71 2.92 10.23
N ALA A 43 -8.82 3.06 8.92
CA ALA A 43 -7.78 2.65 7.96
C ALA A 43 -6.78 3.76 7.64
N THR A 44 -6.78 4.86 8.37
CA THR A 44 -5.94 6.03 8.09
C THR A 44 -4.46 5.65 7.93
N ASP A 45 -3.94 4.78 8.80
CA ASP A 45 -2.53 4.39 8.77
C ASP A 45 -2.17 3.49 7.57
N VAL A 46 -3.16 2.96 6.87
CA VAL A 46 -2.96 2.24 5.60
C VAL A 46 -3.16 3.19 4.42
N LEU A 47 -4.16 4.06 4.49
CA LEU A 47 -4.47 4.99 3.40
C LEU A 47 -3.34 5.98 3.15
N ILE A 48 -2.66 6.43 4.20
CA ILE A 48 -1.55 7.39 4.07
C ILE A 48 -0.37 6.79 3.29
N PRO A 49 0.21 5.64 3.68
CA PRO A 49 1.33 5.09 2.92
C PRO A 49 0.95 4.66 1.50
N VAL A 50 -0.28 4.17 1.27
CA VAL A 50 -0.74 3.85 -0.08
C VAL A 50 -0.83 5.12 -0.93
N GLY A 51 -1.43 6.17 -0.41
CA GLY A 51 -1.54 7.45 -1.11
C GLY A 51 -0.18 8.07 -1.38
N LEU A 52 0.75 7.99 -0.43
CA LEU A 52 2.11 8.49 -0.60
C LEU A 52 2.85 7.72 -1.70
N ALA A 53 2.74 6.40 -1.70
CA ALA A 53 3.37 5.57 -2.73
C ALA A 53 2.85 5.92 -4.13
N ASP A 54 1.53 6.13 -4.27
CA ASP A 54 0.95 6.54 -5.54
C ASP A 54 1.46 7.91 -5.99
N ARG A 55 1.66 8.84 -5.06
CA ARG A 55 2.20 10.16 -5.39
C ARG A 55 3.67 10.07 -5.82
N VAL A 56 4.45 9.21 -5.18
CA VAL A 56 5.84 8.97 -5.59
C VAL A 56 5.87 8.40 -7.01
N ALA A 57 5.03 7.42 -7.31
CA ALA A 57 4.95 6.86 -8.66
C ALA A 57 4.57 7.93 -9.69
N GLY A 58 3.62 8.79 -9.35
CA GLY A 58 3.20 9.91 -10.23
C GLY A 58 4.34 10.90 -10.47
N ALA A 59 5.13 11.21 -9.45
CA ALA A 59 6.27 12.12 -9.56
C ALA A 59 7.40 11.55 -10.41
N LEU A 60 7.62 10.24 -10.34
CA LEU A 60 8.63 9.55 -11.17
C LEU A 60 8.17 9.37 -12.61
N GLY A 61 6.85 9.33 -12.83
CA GLY A 61 6.27 9.21 -14.15
C GLY A 61 6.70 7.95 -14.89
N ALA A 62 7.07 8.12 -16.17
CA ALA A 62 7.48 7.00 -17.03
C ALA A 62 8.98 6.71 -16.98
N ASP A 63 9.72 7.30 -16.05
CA ASP A 63 11.13 7.02 -15.88
C ASP A 63 11.35 5.54 -15.55
N ASP A 64 12.57 5.05 -15.81
CA ASP A 64 12.92 3.65 -15.58
C ASP A 64 12.55 3.21 -14.16
N LEU A 65 12.89 3.99 -13.14
CA LEU A 65 12.59 3.66 -11.77
C LEU A 65 11.08 3.59 -11.52
N GLY A 66 10.33 4.59 -11.99
CA GLY A 66 8.87 4.62 -11.83
C GLY A 66 8.19 3.43 -12.48
N ALA A 67 8.66 3.03 -13.67
CA ALA A 67 8.10 1.90 -14.41
C ALA A 67 8.35 0.55 -13.72
N ARG A 68 9.33 0.47 -12.81
CA ARG A 68 9.68 -0.76 -12.10
C ARG A 68 8.95 -0.95 -10.78
N LEU A 69 8.27 0.08 -10.29
CA LEU A 69 7.59 0.01 -9.01
C LEU A 69 6.27 -0.77 -9.10
N VAL A 70 6.07 -1.69 -8.19
CA VAL A 70 4.81 -2.45 -8.07
C VAL A 70 4.43 -2.50 -6.60
N MET A 71 3.21 -2.08 -6.30
CA MET A 71 2.71 -2.10 -4.93
C MET A 71 2.18 -3.47 -4.57
N LEU A 72 2.71 -4.06 -3.52
CA LEU A 72 2.15 -5.29 -2.93
C LEU A 72 0.86 -4.96 -2.18
N PRO A 73 -0.01 -5.96 -1.95
CA PRO A 73 -1.18 -5.74 -1.10
C PRO A 73 -0.75 -5.19 0.25
N PRO A 74 -1.35 -4.09 0.71
CA PRO A 74 -0.95 -3.47 1.97
C PRO A 74 -1.20 -4.39 3.17
N PHE A 75 -0.40 -4.24 4.21
CA PHE A 75 -0.69 -4.85 5.50
C PHE A 75 -1.65 -3.97 6.27
N TYR A 76 -2.86 -4.48 6.46
CA TYR A 76 -3.90 -3.87 7.30
C TYR A 76 -3.84 -4.39 8.73
N TYR A 77 -3.51 -5.66 8.90
CA TYR A 77 -3.58 -6.36 10.19
C TYR A 77 -2.21 -6.36 10.82
N THR A 78 -2.02 -5.51 11.82
CA THR A 78 -0.77 -5.38 12.53
C THR A 78 -1.02 -5.32 14.03
N TYR A 79 0.05 -5.21 14.81
CA TYR A 79 -0.06 -5.07 16.25
C TYR A 79 -0.59 -3.68 16.59
N ALA A 80 -1.77 -3.63 17.20
CA ALA A 80 -2.44 -2.38 17.59
C ALA A 80 -3.09 -2.50 18.97
N LYS A 81 -2.44 -3.23 19.89
CA LYS A 81 -3.01 -3.59 21.18
C LYS A 81 -3.35 -2.38 22.04
N HIS A 82 -2.58 -1.32 21.94
CA HIS A 82 -2.82 -0.07 22.68
C HIS A 82 -4.17 0.58 22.36
N SER A 83 -4.76 0.28 21.20
CA SER A 83 -6.06 0.78 20.77
C SER A 83 -7.13 -0.30 20.71
N ASN A 84 -6.85 -1.49 21.24
CA ASN A 84 -7.66 -2.69 21.00
C ASN A 84 -9.08 -2.60 21.59
N TRP A 85 -9.30 -1.82 22.62
CA TRP A 85 -10.60 -1.66 23.27
C TRP A 85 -11.51 -0.64 22.58
N TRP A 86 -11.03 0.06 21.58
CA TRP A 86 -11.82 0.99 20.80
C TRP A 86 -12.51 0.26 19.65
N PRO A 87 -13.82 0.51 19.42
CA PRO A 87 -14.49 -0.11 18.25
C PRO A 87 -13.75 0.15 16.96
N GLY A 88 -13.68 -0.87 16.13
CA GLY A 88 -13.04 -0.78 14.80
C GLY A 88 -11.56 -1.09 14.77
N THR A 89 -10.88 -1.10 15.91
CA THR A 89 -9.48 -1.49 15.94
C THR A 89 -9.33 -2.99 15.74
N LEU A 90 -8.43 -3.38 14.84
CA LEU A 90 -8.10 -4.77 14.57
C LEU A 90 -6.66 -5.00 15.02
N ASN A 91 -6.49 -5.92 15.96
CA ASN A 91 -5.18 -6.22 16.52
C ASN A 91 -4.74 -7.63 16.15
N LEU A 92 -3.49 -7.77 15.73
CA LEU A 92 -2.87 -9.05 15.44
C LEU A 92 -1.78 -9.29 16.48
N ASP A 93 -2.05 -10.25 17.37
CA ASP A 93 -1.08 -10.67 18.41
C ASP A 93 -0.09 -11.68 17.85
#